data_315d45e504e084e8173abf0472e3c913
#
_entry.id   315d45e504e084e8173abf0472e3c913
#
_cell.length_a   1.000
_cell.length_b   1.000
_cell.length_c   1.000
_cell.angle_alpha   90.00
_cell.angle_beta   90.00
_cell.angle_gamma   90.00
#
_symmetry.space_group_name_H-M   'P 1'
#
loop_
_entity.id
_entity.type
_entity.pdbx_description
1 polymer ?
#
loop_
_entity_poly.entity_id
_entity_poly.type
_entity_poly.pdbx_seq_one_letter_code
_entity_poly.pdbx_strand_id
1 'polypeptide(L)'
;HAITEKGESVWIAQRNGRTKDGNDATDQGIIKMFGISKREDKIKALSELNIVPLSISYEWETCDYMKALELYQSRSEKYVKKRGEDLSSILSGITSFKGDVHLTFCPMITEQDLMAYDSLPGIEYNREVAKLMDCRIHAGYRLTPNNFIAHDIRFGKHEFKGDRYTDEQKDRFLHHLKKLEKYDVDEPEVLMDIFLGIYSNPVDNCFERNH
;
A
#
# COMPACT_ATOMS: atom_id res chain seq x y z
N HIS A 1 0.23 22.56 16.03
CA HIS A 1 -0.09 22.74 17.47
C HIS A 1 0.12 21.43 18.27
N ALA A 2 -0.56 20.30 17.93
CA ALA A 2 -0.38 19.03 18.67
C ALA A 2 1.09 18.58 18.69
N ILE A 3 1.72 18.50 17.52
CA ILE A 3 3.10 18.05 17.37
C ILE A 3 4.08 19.12 17.85
N THR A 4 4.02 20.33 17.29
CA THR A 4 5.04 21.37 17.45
C THR A 4 5.02 22.10 18.80
N GLU A 5 3.87 22.19 19.45
CA GLU A 5 3.73 22.92 20.73
C GLU A 5 3.50 21.98 21.92
N LYS A 6 2.73 20.90 21.73
CA LYS A 6 2.43 19.97 22.83
C LYS A 6 3.35 18.74 22.86
N GLY A 7 4.14 18.51 21.81
CA GLY A 7 5.02 17.33 21.71
C GLY A 7 4.25 16.00 21.56
N GLU A 8 3.02 16.04 21.06
CA GLU A 8 2.17 14.86 20.89
C GLU A 8 2.51 14.16 19.58
N SER A 9 2.50 12.83 19.57
CA SER A 9 2.60 12.04 18.33
C SER A 9 1.23 11.89 17.69
N VAL A 10 1.17 12.01 16.35
CA VAL A 10 -0.08 11.92 15.59
C VAL A 10 0.09 10.84 14.50
N TRP A 11 -0.86 9.93 14.42
CA TRP A 11 -0.95 8.95 13.37
C TRP A 11 -1.90 9.44 12.28
N ILE A 12 -1.44 9.40 11.02
CA ILE A 12 -2.24 9.83 9.86
C ILE A 12 -2.08 8.79 8.75
N ALA A 13 -3.21 8.42 8.12
CA ALA A 13 -3.19 7.59 6.91
C ALA A 13 -2.61 8.38 5.73
N GLN A 14 -1.78 7.74 4.91
CA GLN A 14 -1.11 8.38 3.76
C GLN A 14 -2.06 8.75 2.61
N ARG A 15 -3.30 8.28 2.63
CA ARG A 15 -4.32 8.56 1.62
C ARG A 15 -5.72 8.40 2.17
N ASN A 16 -6.70 8.93 1.45
CA ASN A 16 -8.09 8.67 1.75
C ASN A 16 -8.45 7.23 1.34
N GLY A 17 -8.99 6.46 2.30
CA GLY A 17 -9.32 5.05 2.11
C GLY A 17 -8.10 4.11 2.22
N ARG A 18 -8.37 2.81 2.06
CA ARG A 18 -7.35 1.75 2.12
C ARG A 18 -6.78 1.48 0.75
N THR A 19 -5.51 1.08 0.68
CA THR A 19 -4.92 0.46 -0.51
C THR A 19 -5.62 -0.87 -0.76
N LYS A 20 -6.17 -1.05 -1.96
CA LYS A 20 -6.93 -2.25 -2.32
C LYS A 20 -6.21 -3.16 -3.28
N ASP A 21 -5.34 -2.59 -4.09
CA ASP A 21 -4.63 -3.23 -5.19
C ASP A 21 -3.16 -3.57 -4.87
N GLY A 22 -2.72 -3.34 -3.63
CA GLY A 22 -1.32 -3.51 -3.23
C GLY A 22 -0.38 -2.42 -3.77
N ASN A 23 -0.91 -1.39 -4.43
CA ASN A 23 -0.12 -0.29 -4.96
C ASN A 23 -0.25 0.94 -4.06
N ASP A 24 0.61 1.01 -3.07
CA ASP A 24 0.63 2.11 -2.12
C ASP A 24 1.12 3.40 -2.78
N ALA A 25 0.34 4.46 -2.61
CA ALA A 25 0.68 5.79 -3.09
C ALA A 25 0.18 6.86 -2.12
N THR A 26 1.05 7.80 -1.79
CA THR A 26 0.74 8.92 -0.89
C THR A 26 -0.09 9.97 -1.61
N ASP A 27 -1.20 10.39 -1.00
CA ASP A 27 -2.03 11.46 -1.53
C ASP A 27 -1.34 12.82 -1.33
N GLN A 28 -1.13 13.56 -2.43
CA GLN A 28 -0.56 14.90 -2.40
C GLN A 28 -1.35 15.88 -1.51
N GLY A 29 -2.65 15.64 -1.35
CA GLY A 29 -3.51 16.43 -0.47
C GLY A 29 -3.06 16.38 0.98
N ILE A 30 -2.48 15.26 1.43
CA ILE A 30 -1.93 15.12 2.79
C ILE A 30 -0.69 15.99 2.94
N ILE A 31 0.21 15.99 1.97
CA ILE A 31 1.40 16.86 1.98
C ILE A 31 0.98 18.33 2.02
N LYS A 32 0.01 18.70 1.17
CA LYS A 32 -0.57 20.05 1.19
C LYS A 32 -1.17 20.41 2.54
N MET A 33 -1.88 19.47 3.17
CA MET A 33 -2.49 19.67 4.49
C MET A 33 -1.43 19.92 5.56
N PHE A 34 -0.33 19.17 5.55
CA PHE A 34 0.79 19.38 6.46
C PHE A 34 1.44 20.76 6.29
N GLY A 35 1.53 21.27 5.07
CA GLY A 35 2.09 22.58 4.77
C GLY A 35 1.22 23.78 5.14
N ILE A 36 -0.05 23.60 5.57
CA ILE A 36 -0.98 24.70 5.83
C ILE A 36 -0.52 25.60 6.98
N SER A 37 0.13 25.03 7.99
CA SER A 37 0.52 25.77 9.21
C SER A 37 1.58 26.84 8.98
N LYS A 38 2.42 26.68 7.96
CA LYS A 38 3.53 27.60 7.59
C LYS A 38 3.64 27.76 6.07
N ARG A 39 2.64 28.40 5.47
CA ARG A 39 2.55 28.55 4.01
C ARG A 39 3.71 29.30 3.37
N GLU A 40 4.41 30.12 4.14
CA GLU A 40 5.53 30.97 3.69
C GLU A 40 6.84 30.18 3.63
N ASP A 41 6.95 29.08 4.37
CA ASP A 41 8.13 28.23 4.44
C ASP A 41 7.71 26.74 4.39
N LYS A 42 7.59 26.21 3.19
CA LYS A 42 7.16 24.84 2.92
C LYS A 42 8.12 23.79 3.48
N ILE A 43 9.42 24.10 3.55
CA ILE A 43 10.45 23.20 4.11
C ILE A 43 10.23 23.07 5.61
N LYS A 44 10.18 24.21 6.30
CA LYS A 44 10.00 24.26 7.75
C LYS A 44 8.64 23.71 8.19
N ALA A 45 7.60 23.93 7.37
CA ALA A 45 6.27 23.39 7.63
C ALA A 45 6.24 21.88 7.77
N LEU A 46 7.04 21.16 6.97
CA LEU A 46 7.10 19.69 6.98
C LEU A 46 8.21 19.18 7.91
N SER A 47 9.38 19.81 7.93
CA SER A 47 10.52 19.32 8.74
C SER A 47 10.22 19.35 10.25
N GLU A 48 9.50 20.36 10.73
CA GLU A 48 9.11 20.46 12.15
C GLU A 48 8.09 19.38 12.60
N LEU A 49 7.44 18.69 11.65
CA LEU A 49 6.51 17.61 11.97
C LEU A 49 7.20 16.28 12.27
N ASN A 50 8.49 16.14 11.99
CA ASN A 50 9.26 14.91 12.18
C ASN A 50 8.56 13.70 11.57
N ILE A 51 8.19 13.79 10.30
CA ILE A 51 7.39 12.79 9.60
C ILE A 51 8.18 11.50 9.47
N VAL A 52 7.67 10.41 10.07
CA VAL A 52 8.22 9.06 9.96
C VAL A 52 7.22 8.21 9.16
N PRO A 53 7.51 7.86 7.91
CA PRO A 53 6.68 6.93 7.16
C PRO A 53 6.68 5.56 7.80
N LEU A 54 5.55 4.87 7.78
CA LEU A 54 5.40 3.52 8.30
C LEU A 54 4.98 2.57 7.19
N SER A 55 5.61 1.40 7.14
CA SER A 55 5.28 0.33 6.22
C SER A 55 4.79 -0.89 6.98
N ILE A 56 3.66 -1.46 6.54
CA ILE A 56 3.11 -2.69 7.12
C ILE A 56 3.00 -3.73 6.01
N SER A 57 3.64 -4.88 6.20
CA SER A 57 3.56 -6.02 5.29
C SER A 57 2.83 -7.18 5.96
N TYR A 58 1.91 -7.81 5.27
CA TYR A 58 1.19 -9.01 5.68
C TYR A 58 1.55 -10.17 4.76
N GLU A 59 1.77 -11.36 5.31
CA GLU A 59 1.91 -12.57 4.50
C GLU A 59 0.59 -12.88 3.77
N TRP A 60 -0.54 -12.74 4.49
CA TRP A 60 -1.89 -12.89 3.95
C TRP A 60 -2.71 -11.62 4.17
N GLU A 61 -3.17 -11.04 3.09
CA GLU A 61 -4.08 -9.88 3.16
C GLU A 61 -5.47 -10.36 3.63
N THR A 62 -5.91 -9.86 4.77
CA THR A 62 -7.11 -10.35 5.45
C THR A 62 -8.44 -10.07 4.72
N CYS A 63 -8.43 -9.13 3.78
CA CYS A 63 -9.61 -8.69 3.03
C CYS A 63 -9.42 -8.86 1.51
N ASP A 64 -8.51 -9.72 1.07
CA ASP A 64 -8.11 -9.84 -0.34
C ASP A 64 -9.28 -10.11 -1.29
N TYR A 65 -10.15 -11.08 -0.98
CA TYR A 65 -11.34 -11.35 -1.80
C TYR A 65 -12.31 -10.16 -1.85
N MET A 66 -12.52 -9.50 -0.70
CA MET A 66 -13.42 -8.33 -0.65
C MET A 66 -12.84 -7.17 -1.44
N LYS A 67 -11.52 -6.94 -1.33
CA LYS A 67 -10.80 -5.93 -2.09
C LYS A 67 -10.85 -6.23 -3.59
N ALA A 68 -10.58 -7.47 -3.99
CA ALA A 68 -10.62 -7.89 -5.38
C ALA A 68 -12.01 -7.71 -6.00
N LEU A 69 -13.07 -8.11 -5.30
CA LEU A 69 -14.45 -7.94 -5.76
C LEU A 69 -14.86 -6.46 -5.86
N GLU A 70 -14.47 -5.64 -4.87
CA GLU A 70 -14.76 -4.20 -4.91
C GLU A 70 -14.05 -3.54 -6.11
N LEU A 71 -12.80 -3.89 -6.37
CA LEU A 71 -12.06 -3.39 -7.54
C LEU A 71 -12.68 -3.89 -8.85
N TYR A 72 -13.04 -5.16 -8.92
CA TYR A 72 -13.70 -5.75 -10.09
C TYR A 72 -15.00 -5.01 -10.42
N GLN A 73 -15.89 -4.82 -9.45
CA GLN A 73 -17.17 -4.12 -9.62
C GLN A 73 -16.98 -2.63 -9.93
N SER A 74 -15.95 -1.99 -9.36
CA SER A 74 -15.64 -0.58 -9.60
C SER A 74 -15.18 -0.27 -11.03
N ARG A 75 -14.93 -1.28 -11.88
CA ARG A 75 -14.56 -1.12 -13.29
C ARG A 75 -15.75 -0.66 -14.16
N SER A 76 -16.93 -1.16 -13.89
CA SER A 76 -18.14 -0.88 -14.67
C SER A 76 -19.00 0.22 -14.07
N GLU A 77 -19.10 0.27 -12.75
CA GLU A 77 -19.96 1.22 -12.04
C GLU A 77 -19.29 1.69 -10.74
N LYS A 78 -19.73 2.85 -10.25
CA LYS A 78 -19.29 3.32 -8.93
C LYS A 78 -19.76 2.33 -7.86
N TYR A 79 -18.81 1.66 -7.21
CA TYR A 79 -19.12 0.74 -6.14
C TYR A 79 -19.88 1.42 -5.01
N VAL A 80 -21.04 0.85 -4.65
CA VAL A 80 -21.86 1.30 -3.53
C VAL A 80 -21.80 0.25 -2.43
N LYS A 81 -21.20 0.59 -1.32
CA LYS A 81 -21.08 -0.31 -0.16
C LYS A 81 -22.45 -0.74 0.36
N LYS A 82 -22.60 -2.01 0.64
CA LYS A 82 -23.79 -2.56 1.29
C LYS A 82 -23.78 -2.22 2.78
N ARG A 83 -24.98 -2.15 3.37
CA ARG A 83 -25.12 -1.93 4.82
C ARG A 83 -24.37 -3.02 5.60
N GLY A 84 -23.50 -2.62 6.52
CA GLY A 84 -22.73 -3.55 7.36
C GLY A 84 -21.41 -4.05 6.73
N GLU A 85 -21.11 -3.72 5.49
CA GLU A 85 -19.89 -4.15 4.80
C GLU A 85 -18.62 -3.63 5.48
N ASP A 86 -18.62 -2.37 5.93
CA ASP A 86 -17.48 -1.81 6.67
C ASP A 86 -17.23 -2.57 7.98
N LEU A 87 -18.30 -2.90 8.72
CA LEU A 87 -18.16 -3.68 9.95
C LEU A 87 -17.65 -5.09 9.67
N SER A 88 -18.17 -5.76 8.65
CA SER A 88 -17.69 -7.07 8.20
C SER A 88 -16.21 -7.04 7.82
N SER A 89 -15.80 -6.00 7.10
CA SER A 89 -14.41 -5.79 6.69
C SER A 89 -13.48 -5.53 7.90
N ILE A 90 -13.92 -4.74 8.88
CA ILE A 90 -13.17 -4.50 10.11
C ILE A 90 -13.03 -5.80 10.90
N LEU A 91 -14.13 -6.55 11.06
CA LEU A 91 -14.13 -7.82 11.77
C LEU A 91 -13.20 -8.84 11.10
N SER A 92 -13.29 -8.97 9.78
CA SER A 92 -12.37 -9.81 8.98
C SER A 92 -10.92 -9.37 9.17
N GLY A 93 -10.65 -8.07 9.11
CA GLY A 93 -9.31 -7.53 9.36
C GLY A 93 -8.74 -7.86 10.73
N ILE A 94 -9.57 -8.00 11.75
CA ILE A 94 -9.16 -8.36 13.12
C ILE A 94 -8.99 -9.87 13.29
N THR A 95 -9.96 -10.66 12.82
CA THR A 95 -10.08 -12.08 13.17
C THR A 95 -9.39 -13.03 12.19
N SER A 96 -9.19 -12.63 10.93
CA SER A 96 -8.59 -13.50 9.91
C SER A 96 -7.10 -13.73 10.15
N PHE A 97 -6.65 -14.90 9.74
CA PHE A 97 -5.24 -15.26 9.77
C PHE A 97 -4.43 -14.36 8.83
N LYS A 98 -3.30 -13.86 9.32
CA LYS A 98 -2.43 -12.89 8.60
C LYS A 98 -1.07 -13.49 8.23
N GLY A 99 -0.74 -14.65 8.80
CA GLY A 99 0.63 -15.17 8.74
C GLY A 99 1.60 -14.21 9.44
N ASP A 100 2.76 -14.02 8.84
CA ASP A 100 3.74 -13.06 9.32
C ASP A 100 3.25 -11.62 9.08
N VAL A 101 3.42 -10.78 10.09
CA VAL A 101 3.14 -9.34 10.02
C VAL A 101 4.40 -8.57 10.35
N HIS A 102 4.80 -7.66 9.47
CA HIS A 102 5.99 -6.86 9.66
C HIS A 102 5.65 -5.37 9.62
N LEU A 103 6.07 -4.64 10.65
CA LEU A 103 5.95 -3.19 10.75
C LEU A 103 7.35 -2.58 10.68
N THR A 104 7.57 -1.70 9.72
CA THR A 104 8.82 -0.96 9.56
C THR A 104 8.59 0.52 9.86
N PHE A 105 9.37 1.07 10.79
CA PHE A 105 9.55 2.51 10.93
C PHE A 105 10.61 2.93 9.92
N CYS A 106 10.18 3.58 8.85
CA CYS A 106 11.07 4.02 7.79
C CYS A 106 11.89 5.24 8.23
N PRO A 107 13.00 5.58 7.54
CA PRO A 107 13.75 6.77 7.85
C PRO A 107 12.88 8.03 7.83
N MET A 108 13.06 8.89 8.82
CA MET A 108 12.34 10.16 8.93
C MET A 108 12.61 11.07 7.72
N ILE A 109 11.61 11.82 7.27
CA ILE A 109 11.77 12.86 6.26
C ILE A 109 12.50 14.04 6.89
N THR A 110 13.72 14.28 6.43
CA THR A 110 14.59 15.33 6.97
C THR A 110 14.43 16.65 6.21
N GLU A 111 14.87 17.74 6.83
CA GLU A 111 14.94 19.04 6.15
C GLU A 111 15.82 18.97 4.88
N GLN A 112 16.93 18.24 4.93
CA GLN A 112 17.82 18.06 3.78
C GLN A 112 17.12 17.34 2.61
N ASP A 113 16.29 16.33 2.90
CA ASP A 113 15.48 15.67 1.88
C ASP A 113 14.51 16.64 1.19
N LEU A 114 13.90 17.53 1.97
CA LEU A 114 12.92 18.51 1.48
C LEU A 114 13.58 19.64 0.68
N MET A 115 14.78 20.06 1.08
CA MET A 115 15.56 21.09 0.38
C MET A 115 15.89 20.69 -1.06
N ALA A 116 16.01 19.39 -1.37
CA ALA A 116 16.23 18.92 -2.74
C ALA A 116 15.10 19.34 -3.70
N TYR A 117 13.93 19.65 -3.20
CA TYR A 117 12.74 20.03 -3.97
C TYR A 117 12.35 21.51 -3.79
N ASP A 118 13.16 22.32 -3.11
CA ASP A 118 12.78 23.69 -2.73
C ASP A 118 12.51 24.59 -3.94
N SER A 119 13.22 24.40 -5.04
CA SER A 119 13.02 25.19 -6.28
C SER A 119 11.71 24.89 -7.01
N LEU A 120 11.01 23.80 -6.66
CA LEU A 120 9.78 23.39 -7.36
C LEU A 120 8.57 24.24 -6.93
N PRO A 121 7.63 24.53 -7.88
CA PRO A 121 6.32 25.09 -7.54
C PRO A 121 5.55 24.21 -6.55
N GLY A 122 4.64 24.80 -5.75
CA GLY A 122 3.98 24.11 -4.65
C GLY A 122 3.28 22.79 -5.02
N ILE A 123 2.65 22.70 -6.21
CA ILE A 123 2.01 21.45 -6.66
C ILE A 123 3.05 20.36 -6.96
N GLU A 124 4.12 20.73 -7.67
CA GLU A 124 5.21 19.81 -8.01
C GLU A 124 6.00 19.40 -6.77
N TYR A 125 6.27 20.35 -5.87
CA TYR A 125 6.87 20.07 -4.57
C TYR A 125 6.08 19.00 -3.79
N ASN A 126 4.76 19.18 -3.65
CA ASN A 126 3.93 18.21 -2.94
C ASN A 126 3.96 16.83 -3.60
N ARG A 127 4.00 16.77 -4.93
CA ARG A 127 4.11 15.51 -5.68
C ARG A 127 5.43 14.81 -5.42
N GLU A 128 6.55 15.54 -5.46
CA GLU A 128 7.88 14.95 -5.25
C GLU A 128 8.08 14.52 -3.79
N VAL A 129 7.56 15.28 -2.82
CA VAL A 129 7.57 14.86 -1.41
C VAL A 129 6.70 13.61 -1.19
N ALA A 130 5.54 13.50 -1.85
CA ALA A 130 4.71 12.30 -1.80
C ALA A 130 5.47 11.09 -2.37
N LYS A 131 6.15 11.22 -3.50
CA LYS A 131 7.00 10.17 -4.07
C LYS A 131 8.16 9.78 -3.15
N LEU A 132 8.78 10.75 -2.47
CA LEU A 132 9.82 10.47 -1.48
C LEU A 132 9.28 9.61 -0.33
N MET A 133 8.08 9.92 0.16
CA MET A 133 7.42 9.09 1.18
C MET A 133 7.13 7.69 0.66
N ASP A 134 6.61 7.56 -0.57
CA ASP A 134 6.37 6.28 -1.21
C ASP A 134 7.66 5.47 -1.36
N CYS A 135 8.77 6.12 -1.77
CA CYS A 135 10.07 5.48 -1.84
C CYS A 135 10.49 4.85 -0.51
N ARG A 136 10.28 5.56 0.60
CA ARG A 136 10.63 5.06 1.93
C ARG A 136 9.71 3.94 2.40
N ILE A 137 8.41 4.06 2.13
CA ILE A 137 7.43 3.03 2.45
C ILE A 137 7.73 1.74 1.69
N HIS A 138 7.97 1.84 0.38
CA HIS A 138 8.27 0.67 -0.45
C HIS A 138 9.62 0.03 -0.10
N ALA A 139 10.63 0.82 0.24
CA ALA A 139 11.89 0.29 0.76
C ALA A 139 11.73 -0.41 2.12
N GLY A 140 10.69 -0.06 2.87
CA GLY A 140 10.32 -0.67 4.14
C GLY A 140 9.51 -1.96 4.02
N TYR A 141 9.06 -2.35 2.82
CA TYR A 141 8.31 -3.59 2.63
C TYR A 141 9.16 -4.82 2.98
N ARG A 142 8.53 -5.76 3.66
CA ARG A 142 9.01 -7.13 3.77
C ARG A 142 8.17 -8.01 2.85
N LEU A 143 8.69 -8.27 1.66
CA LEU A 143 8.03 -9.16 0.71
C LEU A 143 8.05 -10.60 1.23
N THR A 144 6.91 -11.25 1.13
CA THR A 144 6.68 -12.62 1.57
C THR A 144 6.65 -13.58 0.37
N PRO A 145 6.75 -14.90 0.57
CA PRO A 145 6.57 -15.87 -0.51
C PRO A 145 5.32 -15.65 -1.36
N ASN A 146 4.20 -15.24 -0.74
CA ASN A 146 2.94 -15.00 -1.44
C ASN A 146 3.03 -13.87 -2.48
N ASN A 147 3.84 -12.83 -2.21
CA ASN A 147 4.07 -11.76 -3.16
C ASN A 147 4.75 -12.27 -4.45
N PHE A 148 5.81 -13.06 -4.27
CA PHE A 148 6.59 -13.61 -5.39
C PHE A 148 5.82 -14.68 -6.16
N ILE A 149 5.04 -15.53 -5.45
CA ILE A 149 4.16 -16.52 -6.07
C ILE A 149 3.11 -15.83 -6.94
N ALA A 150 2.45 -14.81 -6.41
CA ALA A 150 1.44 -14.06 -7.15
C ALA A 150 2.04 -13.37 -8.39
N HIS A 151 3.24 -12.80 -8.25
CA HIS A 151 3.96 -12.18 -9.37
C HIS A 151 4.28 -13.20 -10.47
N ASP A 152 4.87 -14.35 -10.10
CA ASP A 152 5.19 -15.39 -11.09
C ASP A 152 3.95 -15.94 -11.79
N ILE A 153 2.84 -16.14 -11.06
CA ILE A 153 1.57 -16.60 -11.65
C ILE A 153 1.00 -15.54 -12.60
N ARG A 154 0.93 -14.27 -12.15
CA ARG A 154 0.35 -13.17 -12.91
C ARG A 154 1.03 -12.93 -14.24
N PHE A 155 2.36 -13.03 -14.26
CA PHE A 155 3.17 -12.78 -15.46
C PHE A 155 3.60 -14.05 -16.21
N GLY A 156 3.12 -15.23 -15.80
CA GLY A 156 3.46 -16.51 -16.42
C GLY A 156 4.95 -16.85 -16.32
N LYS A 157 5.60 -16.44 -15.22
CA LYS A 157 7.04 -16.60 -14.96
C LYS A 157 7.30 -17.66 -13.88
N HIS A 158 8.58 -17.99 -13.70
CA HIS A 158 9.09 -18.82 -12.62
C HIS A 158 10.40 -18.22 -12.07
N GLU A 159 10.47 -16.89 -12.07
CA GLU A 159 11.68 -16.13 -11.78
C GLU A 159 12.13 -16.28 -10.32
N PHE A 160 11.18 -16.38 -9.40
CA PHE A 160 11.43 -16.40 -7.97
C PHE A 160 11.36 -17.80 -7.35
N LYS A 161 11.00 -18.81 -8.16
CA LYS A 161 10.87 -20.19 -7.67
C LYS A 161 12.22 -20.75 -7.20
N GLY A 162 12.24 -21.35 -6.02
CA GLY A 162 13.43 -21.95 -5.42
C GLY A 162 14.30 -20.97 -4.63
N ASP A 163 14.29 -19.67 -4.97
CA ASP A 163 14.98 -18.61 -4.22
C ASP A 163 14.07 -17.94 -3.18
N ARG A 164 12.86 -17.57 -3.60
CA ARG A 164 11.92 -16.79 -2.78
C ARG A 164 10.74 -17.59 -2.25
N TYR A 165 10.43 -18.71 -2.87
CA TYR A 165 9.34 -19.60 -2.43
C TYR A 165 9.56 -21.06 -2.85
N THR A 166 8.92 -21.97 -2.12
CA THR A 166 8.94 -23.42 -2.37
C THR A 166 7.65 -23.88 -3.08
N ASP A 167 7.65 -25.11 -3.62
CA ASP A 167 6.45 -25.70 -4.21
C ASP A 167 5.31 -25.83 -3.20
N GLU A 168 5.62 -26.20 -1.95
CA GLU A 168 4.62 -26.30 -0.89
C GLU A 168 3.96 -24.93 -0.59
N GLN A 169 4.72 -23.85 -0.57
CA GLN A 169 4.18 -22.49 -0.39
C GLN A 169 3.30 -22.10 -1.56
N LYS A 170 3.72 -22.44 -2.79
CA LYS A 170 2.94 -22.23 -3.99
C LYS A 170 1.61 -22.98 -3.94
N ASP A 171 1.62 -24.25 -3.55
CA ASP A 171 0.40 -25.07 -3.46
C ASP A 171 -0.59 -24.48 -2.44
N ARG A 172 -0.11 -23.99 -1.30
CA ARG A 172 -0.94 -23.27 -0.30
C ARG A 172 -1.57 -22.01 -0.90
N PHE A 173 -0.80 -21.23 -1.63
CA PHE A 173 -1.30 -20.02 -2.28
C PHE A 173 -2.32 -20.35 -3.36
N LEU A 174 -2.07 -21.36 -4.20
CA LEU A 174 -3.01 -21.84 -5.22
C LEU A 174 -4.33 -22.34 -4.61
N HIS A 175 -4.26 -23.06 -3.48
CA HIS A 175 -5.46 -23.47 -2.75
C HIS A 175 -6.27 -22.24 -2.25
N HIS A 176 -5.59 -21.19 -1.81
CA HIS A 176 -6.24 -19.94 -1.43
C HIS A 176 -6.84 -19.24 -2.66
N LEU A 177 -6.08 -19.09 -3.74
CA LEU A 177 -6.52 -18.49 -4.99
C LEU A 177 -7.77 -19.17 -5.56
N LYS A 178 -7.84 -20.51 -5.50
CA LYS A 178 -8.99 -21.29 -5.98
C LYS A 178 -10.32 -20.91 -5.32
N LYS A 179 -10.30 -20.33 -4.13
CA LYS A 179 -11.54 -19.86 -3.47
C LYS A 179 -12.21 -18.70 -4.21
N LEU A 180 -11.56 -18.07 -5.18
CA LEU A 180 -12.20 -17.10 -6.07
C LEU A 180 -13.30 -17.74 -6.93
N GLU A 181 -13.19 -19.02 -7.27
CA GLU A 181 -14.18 -19.75 -8.09
C GLU A 181 -15.61 -19.76 -7.50
N LYS A 182 -15.74 -19.47 -6.21
CA LYS A 182 -17.07 -19.36 -5.55
C LYS A 182 -17.84 -18.10 -5.92
N TYR A 183 -17.17 -17.09 -6.52
CA TYR A 183 -17.80 -15.86 -6.93
C TYR A 183 -18.23 -15.98 -8.38
N ASP A 184 -19.54 -15.82 -8.60
CA ASP A 184 -20.15 -15.81 -9.93
C ASP A 184 -19.96 -14.41 -10.53
N VAL A 185 -19.03 -14.31 -11.48
CA VAL A 185 -18.66 -13.07 -12.18
C VAL A 185 -18.51 -13.35 -13.68
N ASP A 186 -18.77 -12.34 -14.50
CA ASP A 186 -18.73 -12.48 -15.97
C ASP A 186 -17.31 -12.72 -16.52
N GLU A 187 -16.29 -12.17 -15.84
CA GLU A 187 -14.88 -12.23 -16.28
C GLU A 187 -13.98 -12.77 -15.15
N PRO A 188 -13.99 -14.11 -14.89
CA PRO A 188 -13.23 -14.71 -13.78
C PRO A 188 -11.71 -14.46 -13.87
N GLU A 189 -11.16 -14.44 -15.08
CA GLU A 189 -9.74 -14.17 -15.32
C GLU A 189 -9.35 -12.74 -14.91
N VAL A 190 -10.24 -11.78 -15.09
CA VAL A 190 -10.01 -10.39 -14.65
C VAL A 190 -10.06 -10.28 -13.14
N LEU A 191 -11.00 -10.96 -12.49
CA LEU A 191 -11.06 -11.02 -11.03
C LEU A 191 -9.78 -11.66 -10.45
N MET A 192 -9.30 -12.71 -11.11
CA MET A 192 -8.05 -13.38 -10.74
C MET A 192 -6.83 -12.46 -10.90
N ASP A 193 -6.72 -11.72 -12.01
CA ASP A 193 -5.63 -10.77 -12.23
C ASP A 193 -5.64 -9.65 -11.17
N ILE A 194 -6.82 -9.12 -10.84
CA ILE A 194 -6.98 -8.12 -9.77
C ILE A 194 -6.53 -8.69 -8.42
N PHE A 195 -6.94 -9.92 -8.10
CA PHE A 195 -6.54 -10.57 -6.85
C PHE A 195 -5.03 -10.78 -6.77
N LEU A 196 -4.43 -11.29 -7.85
CA LEU A 196 -2.98 -11.46 -7.96
C LEU A 196 -2.26 -10.11 -7.84
N GLY A 197 -2.83 -9.03 -8.38
CA GLY A 197 -2.32 -7.68 -8.27
C GLY A 197 -2.13 -7.22 -6.83
N ILE A 198 -3.05 -7.57 -5.92
CA ILE A 198 -2.95 -7.22 -4.49
C ILE A 198 -1.63 -7.69 -3.87
N TYR A 199 -1.17 -8.88 -4.27
CA TYR A 199 0.08 -9.47 -3.78
C TYR A 199 1.29 -9.14 -4.65
N SER A 200 1.14 -9.01 -5.99
CA SER A 200 2.26 -8.81 -6.92
C SER A 200 2.74 -7.37 -7.00
N ASN A 201 1.84 -6.38 -6.93
CA ASN A 201 2.21 -4.96 -7.06
C ASN A 201 3.27 -4.49 -6.04
N PRO A 202 3.29 -4.96 -4.78
CA PRO A 202 4.40 -4.67 -3.87
C PRO A 202 5.78 -5.13 -4.39
N VAL A 203 5.85 -6.20 -5.21
CA VAL A 203 7.10 -6.66 -5.84
C VAL A 203 7.57 -5.62 -6.85
N ASP A 204 6.67 -5.19 -7.75
CA ASP A 204 6.96 -4.17 -8.75
C ASP A 204 7.41 -2.87 -8.09
N ASN A 205 6.70 -2.41 -7.05
CA ASN A 205 7.04 -1.21 -6.29
C ASN A 205 8.45 -1.26 -5.65
N CYS A 206 8.93 -2.46 -5.27
CA CYS A 206 10.27 -2.63 -4.71
C CYS A 206 11.36 -2.69 -5.79
N PHE A 207 11.08 -3.28 -6.96
CA PHE A 207 12.08 -3.53 -7.98
C PHE A 207 12.17 -2.45 -9.06
N GLU A 208 11.07 -1.80 -9.45
CA GLU A 208 11.08 -0.73 -10.47
C GLU A 208 11.93 0.49 -10.09
N ARG A 209 12.31 0.63 -8.83
CA ARG A 209 13.07 1.77 -8.31
C ARG A 209 14.57 1.55 -8.21
N ASN A 210 15.04 0.37 -8.56
CA ASN A 210 16.48 0.06 -8.64
C ASN A 210 17.06 0.37 -10.04
N HIS A 211 16.29 1.01 -10.89
CA HIS A 211 16.67 1.52 -12.20
C HIS A 211 16.30 3.01 -12.30
#